data_0378e3a71e117799721233b1e33c05a6
#
_entry.id   0378e3a71e117799721233b1e33c05a6
#
_cell.length_a   1.000
_cell.length_b   1.000
_cell.length_c   1.000
_cell.angle_alpha   90.00
_cell.angle_beta   90.00
_cell.angle_gamma   90.00
#
_symmetry.space_group_name_H-M   'P 1'
#
loop_
_entity.id
_entity.type
_entity.pdbx_description
1 polymer ?
#
loop_
_entity_poly.entity_id
_entity_poly.type
_entity_poly.pdbx_seq_one_letter_code
_entity_poly.pdbx_strand_id
1 'polypeptide(L)'
;MATSVSAHAGVVTVWGETLGGFSQTSINDFYNGLAGHSSSIATGTLDTVSLAGVNLLWATQPGNAYTVAELNTMSNFLAGGGRIAFMGEHGTFGAAQNTWINGALSFLGSTITINNVIVDSGFRSASVGDGQILSHALTTGVNTYQYAAFAPLTISGTAEALMLGEENFNGASSVMMAYQNIGPGSVFLITDQNVWDNAPDWLGSFDNGRMFENLLSGNTGAPPVNPNPVSEPASFALLGIGLMGLAAARRRKSA
;
A
#
# COMPACT_ATOMS: atom_id res chain seq x y z
N MET A 1 -6.52 -27.72 -16.35
CA MET A 1 -6.75 -26.41 -16.97
C MET A 1 -6.14 -25.39 -16.01
N ALA A 2 -5.10 -24.69 -16.43
CA ALA A 2 -4.53 -23.61 -15.64
C ALA A 2 -5.42 -22.37 -15.83
N THR A 3 -6.11 -21.95 -14.80
CA THR A 3 -6.80 -20.65 -14.78
C THR A 3 -5.72 -19.58 -14.76
N SER A 4 -5.55 -18.88 -15.88
CA SER A 4 -4.75 -17.66 -15.91
C SER A 4 -5.42 -16.65 -14.96
N VAL A 5 -4.84 -16.43 -13.80
CA VAL A 5 -5.17 -15.27 -12.97
C VAL A 5 -4.73 -14.07 -13.80
N SER A 6 -5.69 -13.29 -14.29
CA SER A 6 -5.41 -12.02 -14.93
C SER A 6 -4.76 -11.13 -13.87
N ALA A 7 -3.48 -10.84 -14.04
CA ALA A 7 -2.81 -9.85 -13.20
C ALA A 7 -3.50 -8.50 -13.48
N HIS A 8 -4.24 -8.00 -12.50
CA HIS A 8 -4.80 -6.66 -12.59
C HIS A 8 -3.66 -5.64 -12.59
N ALA A 9 -3.69 -4.72 -13.55
CA ALA A 9 -2.79 -3.59 -13.56
C ALA A 9 -3.00 -2.77 -12.28
N GLY A 10 -1.98 -2.71 -11.42
CA GLY A 10 -2.02 -1.90 -10.21
C GLY A 10 -1.65 -0.46 -10.51
N VAL A 11 -2.43 0.49 -10.01
CA VAL A 11 -2.16 1.93 -10.10
C VAL A 11 -1.78 2.46 -8.73
N VAL A 12 -0.62 3.10 -8.65
CA VAL A 12 -0.06 3.66 -7.41
C VAL A 12 -0.04 5.17 -7.48
N THR A 13 -0.39 5.81 -6.38
CA THR A 13 -0.14 7.23 -6.17
C THR A 13 0.80 7.39 -4.98
N VAL A 14 1.87 8.15 -5.15
CA VAL A 14 2.81 8.51 -4.10
C VAL A 14 2.57 9.96 -3.72
N TRP A 15 2.20 10.22 -2.48
CA TRP A 15 1.86 11.55 -1.99
C TRP A 15 2.48 11.84 -0.62
N GLY A 16 2.67 13.11 -0.32
CA GLY A 16 3.24 13.60 0.94
C GLY A 16 4.59 14.26 0.70
N GLU A 17 5.34 14.42 1.78
CA GLU A 17 6.71 14.95 1.74
C GLU A 17 7.70 13.85 2.11
N THR A 18 8.98 14.13 1.98
CA THR A 18 10.05 13.22 2.39
C THR A 18 11.03 13.98 3.25
N LEU A 19 11.42 13.40 4.39
CA LEU A 19 12.51 13.92 5.20
C LEU A 19 13.84 13.54 4.56
N GLY A 20 14.77 14.49 4.49
CA GLY A 20 16.12 14.21 3.99
C GLY A 20 16.23 13.91 2.48
N GLY A 21 15.18 14.16 1.69
CA GLY A 21 15.19 13.95 0.24
C GLY A 21 14.91 12.51 -0.20
N PHE A 22 14.43 11.66 0.71
CA PHE A 22 14.10 10.28 0.40
C PHE A 22 12.78 10.15 -0.37
N SER A 23 12.80 9.52 -1.41
CA SER A 23 12.12 8.33 -1.85
C SER A 23 10.74 8.40 -2.46
N GLN A 24 10.04 9.53 -2.60
CA GLN A 24 8.88 9.55 -3.50
C GLN A 24 9.27 9.04 -4.89
N THR A 25 10.41 9.51 -5.39
CA THR A 25 10.97 9.07 -6.68
C THR A 25 11.30 7.59 -6.65
N SER A 26 11.97 7.08 -5.60
CA SER A 26 12.34 5.67 -5.50
C SER A 26 11.11 4.77 -5.45
N ILE A 27 10.07 5.13 -4.69
CA ILE A 27 8.80 4.41 -4.65
C ILE A 27 8.13 4.43 -6.04
N ASN A 28 8.05 5.60 -6.65
CA ASN A 28 7.44 5.78 -7.96
C ASN A 28 8.15 4.96 -9.05
N ASP A 29 9.47 5.00 -9.07
CA ASP A 29 10.29 4.29 -10.05
C ASP A 29 10.21 2.78 -9.86
N PHE A 30 10.18 2.31 -8.60
CA PHE A 30 9.97 0.90 -8.29
C PHE A 30 8.68 0.36 -8.92
N TYR A 31 7.54 1.01 -8.67
CA TYR A 31 6.27 0.54 -9.20
C TYR A 31 6.14 0.71 -10.71
N ASN A 32 6.74 1.74 -11.30
CA ASN A 32 6.81 1.90 -12.76
C ASN A 32 7.74 0.87 -13.42
N GLY A 33 8.70 0.33 -12.68
CA GLY A 33 9.55 -0.78 -13.14
C GLY A 33 8.85 -2.15 -13.15
N LEU A 34 7.73 -2.29 -12.44
CA LEU A 34 6.98 -3.55 -12.39
C LEU A 34 6.09 -3.68 -13.63
N ALA A 35 6.19 -4.82 -14.30
CA ALA A 35 5.39 -5.09 -15.52
C ALA A 35 3.88 -5.06 -15.24
N GLY A 36 3.15 -4.26 -15.99
CA GLY A 36 1.69 -4.14 -15.88
C GLY A 36 1.21 -3.20 -14.77
N HIS A 37 2.12 -2.51 -14.08
CA HIS A 37 1.78 -1.52 -13.06
C HIS A 37 2.14 -0.10 -13.51
N SER A 38 1.59 0.89 -12.84
CA SER A 38 1.91 2.30 -13.07
C SER A 38 1.91 3.07 -11.75
N SER A 39 2.73 4.09 -11.67
CA SER A 39 2.83 4.96 -10.51
C SER A 39 2.96 6.42 -10.92
N SER A 40 2.47 7.31 -10.09
CA SER A 40 2.64 8.76 -10.25
C SER A 40 2.86 9.43 -8.89
N ILE A 41 3.64 10.51 -8.91
CA ILE A 41 3.82 11.37 -7.75
C ILE A 41 2.75 12.47 -7.80
N ALA A 42 1.96 12.56 -6.73
CA ALA A 42 0.97 13.61 -6.56
C ALA A 42 1.52 14.76 -5.73
N THR A 43 1.17 15.98 -6.10
CA THR A 43 1.56 17.22 -5.43
C THR A 43 0.34 17.98 -4.93
N GLY A 44 0.53 18.86 -3.97
CA GLY A 44 -0.55 19.63 -3.35
C GLY A 44 -1.24 18.87 -2.23
N THR A 45 -2.39 19.37 -1.77
CA THR A 45 -3.18 18.72 -0.72
C THR A 45 -3.94 17.52 -1.25
N LEU A 46 -4.06 16.46 -0.46
CA LEU A 46 -4.62 15.19 -0.91
C LEU A 46 -6.07 15.30 -1.40
N ASP A 47 -6.84 16.21 -0.84
CA ASP A 47 -8.23 16.46 -1.25
C ASP A 47 -8.36 17.04 -2.67
N THR A 48 -7.25 17.52 -3.26
CA THR A 48 -7.19 17.96 -4.66
C THR A 48 -6.67 16.87 -5.60
N VAL A 49 -6.21 15.75 -5.07
CA VAL A 49 -5.65 14.62 -5.84
C VAL A 49 -6.76 13.63 -6.22
N SER A 50 -6.86 13.28 -7.51
CA SER A 50 -7.78 12.24 -7.93
C SER A 50 -7.22 10.86 -7.58
N LEU A 51 -7.92 10.12 -6.72
CA LEU A 51 -7.63 8.73 -6.40
C LEU A 51 -8.53 7.73 -7.19
N ALA A 52 -9.22 8.19 -8.21
CA ALA A 52 -10.05 7.34 -9.06
C ALA A 52 -9.18 6.31 -9.80
N GLY A 53 -9.49 5.02 -9.64
CA GLY A 53 -8.73 3.92 -10.23
C GLY A 53 -7.41 3.59 -9.54
N VAL A 54 -7.02 4.33 -8.50
CA VAL A 54 -5.83 4.05 -7.69
C VAL A 54 -6.09 2.83 -6.80
N ASN A 55 -5.13 1.92 -6.73
CA ASN A 55 -5.18 0.72 -5.89
C ASN A 55 -4.41 0.92 -4.58
N LEU A 56 -3.28 1.62 -4.66
CA LEU A 56 -2.38 1.87 -3.54
C LEU A 56 -2.00 3.35 -3.47
N LEU A 57 -2.28 3.98 -2.35
CA LEU A 57 -1.78 5.30 -1.99
C LEU A 57 -0.61 5.15 -1.01
N TRP A 58 0.59 5.53 -1.40
CA TRP A 58 1.68 5.78 -0.47
C TRP A 58 1.52 7.19 0.11
N ALA A 59 1.19 7.26 1.40
CA ALA A 59 1.22 8.49 2.17
C ALA A 59 2.58 8.55 2.90
N THR A 60 3.55 9.19 2.25
CA THR A 60 4.88 9.39 2.82
C THR A 60 4.83 10.44 3.93
N GLN A 61 5.93 10.73 4.54
CA GLN A 61 6.01 11.61 5.71
C GLN A 61 5.33 12.97 5.45
N PRO A 62 4.35 13.37 6.27
CA PRO A 62 3.67 14.65 6.08
C PRO A 62 4.55 15.82 6.53
N GLY A 63 4.45 16.96 5.85
CA GLY A 63 5.12 18.22 6.25
C GLY A 63 4.38 18.96 7.37
N ASN A 64 3.12 18.61 7.60
CA ASN A 64 2.25 19.16 8.65
C ASN A 64 1.15 18.15 9.00
N ALA A 65 0.35 18.44 10.03
CA ALA A 65 -0.80 17.63 10.37
C ALA A 65 -1.81 17.59 9.20
N TYR A 66 -2.33 16.40 8.94
CA TYR A 66 -3.36 16.23 7.91
C TYR A 66 -4.60 17.05 8.23
N THR A 67 -5.12 17.76 7.24
CA THR A 67 -6.38 18.48 7.33
C THR A 67 -7.57 17.52 7.37
N VAL A 68 -8.72 18.00 7.84
CA VAL A 68 -9.96 17.19 7.83
C VAL A 68 -10.36 16.79 6.41
N ALA A 69 -10.10 17.64 5.40
CA ALA A 69 -10.39 17.34 4.00
C ALA A 69 -9.53 16.18 3.48
N GLU A 70 -8.23 16.16 3.80
CA GLU A 70 -7.31 15.07 3.45
C GLU A 70 -7.69 13.78 4.17
N LEU A 71 -8.01 13.84 5.45
CA LEU A 71 -8.46 12.68 6.23
C LEU A 71 -9.77 12.09 5.67
N ASN A 72 -10.71 12.93 5.25
CA ASN A 72 -11.94 12.48 4.59
C ASN A 72 -11.64 11.82 3.24
N THR A 73 -10.68 12.34 2.47
CA THR A 73 -10.22 11.74 1.21
C THR A 73 -9.63 10.35 1.44
N MET A 74 -8.77 10.19 2.45
CA MET A 74 -8.23 8.88 2.88
C MET A 74 -9.35 7.92 3.30
N SER A 75 -10.31 8.40 4.11
CA SER A 75 -11.46 7.58 4.56
C SER A 75 -12.32 7.11 3.39
N ASN A 76 -12.63 7.99 2.43
CA ASN A 76 -13.37 7.65 1.23
C ASN A 76 -12.62 6.65 0.35
N PHE A 77 -11.30 6.79 0.23
CA PHE A 77 -10.45 5.87 -0.50
C PHE A 77 -10.46 4.47 0.10
N LEU A 78 -10.35 4.35 1.44
CA LEU A 78 -10.50 3.06 2.15
C LEU A 78 -11.91 2.48 1.98
N ALA A 79 -12.95 3.31 2.09
CA ALA A 79 -14.33 2.89 1.89
C ALA A 79 -14.58 2.36 0.46
N GLY A 80 -13.81 2.85 -0.53
CA GLY A 80 -13.79 2.33 -1.90
C GLY A 80 -12.94 1.06 -2.08
N GLY A 81 -12.35 0.50 -1.03
CA GLY A 81 -11.50 -0.69 -1.10
C GLY A 81 -10.03 -0.41 -1.40
N GLY A 82 -9.63 0.86 -1.43
CA GLY A 82 -8.24 1.27 -1.64
C GLY A 82 -7.34 0.88 -0.47
N ARG A 83 -6.04 0.86 -0.71
CA ARG A 83 -5.02 0.58 0.31
C ARG A 83 -4.16 1.80 0.53
N ILE A 84 -3.94 2.18 1.80
CA ILE A 84 -3.02 3.25 2.16
C ILE A 84 -1.79 2.63 2.82
N ALA A 85 -0.60 2.90 2.26
CA ALA A 85 0.68 2.61 2.87
C ALA A 85 1.22 3.89 3.50
N PHE A 86 1.30 3.93 4.82
CA PHE A 86 1.94 5.02 5.54
C PHE A 86 3.42 4.72 5.75
N MET A 87 4.24 5.74 5.61
CA MET A 87 5.66 5.70 5.90
C MET A 87 5.99 6.74 6.97
N GLY A 88 6.28 6.26 8.18
CA GLY A 88 6.86 7.03 9.27
C GLY A 88 8.38 6.86 9.33
N GLU A 89 8.97 7.23 10.47
CA GLU A 89 10.41 7.12 10.70
C GLU A 89 10.68 6.93 12.20
N HIS A 90 11.90 6.54 12.59
CA HIS A 90 12.24 6.44 14.01
C HIS A 90 12.10 7.79 14.74
N GLY A 91 11.79 7.71 16.06
CA GLY A 91 11.36 8.89 16.81
C GLY A 91 12.39 9.99 16.98
N THR A 92 13.68 9.70 16.81
CA THR A 92 14.73 10.73 16.87
C THR A 92 14.86 11.55 15.58
N PHE A 93 14.20 11.12 14.50
CA PHE A 93 14.22 11.80 13.20
C PHE A 93 12.81 12.27 12.76
N GLY A 94 11.80 11.41 12.87
CA GLY A 94 10.46 11.66 12.35
C GLY A 94 9.34 11.82 13.40
N ALA A 95 9.64 12.25 14.65
CA ALA A 95 8.66 12.28 15.73
C ALA A 95 7.40 13.11 15.43
N ALA A 96 7.54 14.25 14.78
CA ALA A 96 6.40 15.10 14.41
C ALA A 96 5.52 14.40 13.34
N GLN A 97 6.14 13.87 12.32
CA GLN A 97 5.48 13.13 11.24
C GLN A 97 4.74 11.90 11.76
N ASN A 98 5.38 11.12 12.64
CA ASN A 98 4.77 9.98 13.31
C ASN A 98 3.53 10.39 14.11
N THR A 99 3.58 11.54 14.80
CA THR A 99 2.44 12.07 15.53
C THR A 99 1.26 12.41 14.62
N TRP A 100 1.54 12.99 13.46
CA TRP A 100 0.50 13.30 12.46
C TRP A 100 -0.05 12.04 11.80
N ILE A 101 0.80 11.06 11.49
CA ILE A 101 0.37 9.73 11.00
C ILE A 101 -0.51 9.03 12.05
N ASN A 102 -0.14 9.06 13.34
CA ASN A 102 -0.98 8.52 14.41
C ASN A 102 -2.36 9.19 14.46
N GLY A 103 -2.43 10.50 14.24
CA GLY A 103 -3.69 11.22 14.10
C GLY A 103 -4.54 10.71 12.95
N ALA A 104 -3.94 10.47 11.78
CA ALA A 104 -4.63 9.91 10.63
C ALA A 104 -5.08 8.47 10.90
N LEU A 105 -4.23 7.60 11.41
CA LEU A 105 -4.57 6.22 11.76
C LEU A 105 -5.77 6.17 12.72
N SER A 106 -5.76 7.00 13.76
CA SER A 106 -6.88 7.11 14.71
C SER A 106 -8.17 7.57 14.04
N PHE A 107 -8.11 8.59 13.17
CA PHE A 107 -9.26 9.09 12.42
C PHE A 107 -9.87 8.02 11.50
N LEU A 108 -9.01 7.21 10.88
CA LEU A 108 -9.41 6.13 9.99
C LEU A 108 -9.92 4.88 10.73
N GLY A 109 -9.85 4.86 12.07
CA GLY A 109 -10.28 3.72 12.89
C GLY A 109 -9.24 2.61 12.99
N SER A 110 -7.97 2.89 12.66
CA SER A 110 -6.88 1.95 12.86
C SER A 110 -6.49 1.86 14.33
N THR A 111 -6.05 0.67 14.73
CA THR A 111 -5.54 0.36 16.07
C THR A 111 -4.02 0.15 16.08
N ILE A 112 -3.34 0.66 15.03
CA ILE A 112 -1.89 0.72 14.94
C ILE A 112 -1.44 2.09 15.43
N THR A 113 -0.39 2.13 16.28
CA THR A 113 0.19 3.38 16.80
C THR A 113 1.71 3.32 16.70
N ILE A 114 2.33 4.38 16.20
CA ILE A 114 3.79 4.56 16.15
C ILE A 114 4.26 5.08 17.51
N ASN A 115 5.28 4.44 18.09
CA ASN A 115 5.92 4.91 19.32
C ASN A 115 7.18 5.72 18.96
N ASN A 116 7.24 6.98 19.38
CA ASN A 116 8.30 7.92 19.01
C ASN A 116 9.63 7.64 19.74
N VAL A 117 10.15 6.44 19.58
CA VAL A 117 11.48 6.00 20.02
C VAL A 117 12.26 5.43 18.85
N ILE A 118 13.49 5.03 19.08
CA ILE A 118 14.32 4.33 18.12
C ILE A 118 14.66 2.95 18.67
N VAL A 119 14.55 1.92 17.84
CA VAL A 119 15.04 0.56 18.07
C VAL A 119 15.87 0.10 16.87
N ASP A 120 16.66 -0.96 17.05
CA ASP A 120 17.52 -1.56 16.03
C ASP A 120 18.38 -0.53 15.29
N SER A 121 19.10 0.27 16.05
CA SER A 121 20.00 1.29 15.53
C SER A 121 21.04 0.69 14.58
N GLY A 122 21.15 1.22 13.36
CA GLY A 122 22.02 0.75 12.29
C GLY A 122 21.32 -0.21 11.32
N PHE A 123 22.10 -0.74 10.36
CA PHE A 123 21.59 -1.68 9.35
C PHE A 123 21.43 -3.07 9.92
N ARG A 124 20.28 -3.68 9.69
CA ARG A 124 19.86 -4.99 10.15
C ARG A 124 19.19 -5.78 9.03
N SER A 125 18.98 -7.07 9.27
CA SER A 125 18.18 -7.91 8.38
C SER A 125 17.26 -8.81 9.20
N ALA A 126 15.99 -8.85 8.84
CA ALA A 126 15.01 -9.80 9.35
C ALA A 126 14.97 -11.04 8.46
N SER A 127 14.66 -12.19 9.04
CA SER A 127 14.50 -13.43 8.29
C SER A 127 13.32 -14.28 8.79
N VAL A 128 12.82 -15.14 7.91
CA VAL A 128 11.86 -16.20 8.29
C VAL A 128 12.52 -17.18 9.27
N GLY A 129 13.81 -17.48 9.07
CA GLY A 129 14.56 -18.43 9.91
C GLY A 129 14.67 -17.98 11.36
N ASP A 130 14.74 -16.69 11.60
CA ASP A 130 14.82 -16.09 12.94
C ASP A 130 13.43 -15.75 13.52
N GLY A 131 12.36 -16.07 12.79
CA GLY A 131 10.98 -15.83 13.24
C GLY A 131 10.57 -14.35 13.18
N GLN A 132 11.33 -13.51 12.50
CA GLN A 132 11.06 -12.08 12.42
C GLN A 132 10.06 -11.71 11.29
N ILE A 133 10.06 -12.49 10.21
CA ILE A 133 9.08 -12.32 9.12
C ILE A 133 7.91 -13.27 9.41
N LEU A 134 6.75 -12.70 9.71
CA LEU A 134 5.58 -13.45 10.12
C LEU A 134 4.76 -13.90 8.89
N SER A 135 4.11 -15.06 9.00
CA SER A 135 3.31 -15.62 7.90
C SER A 135 2.05 -14.78 7.66
N HIS A 136 1.99 -14.14 6.51
CA HIS A 136 0.86 -13.33 6.05
C HIS A 136 0.83 -13.32 4.52
N ALA A 137 -0.30 -12.96 3.89
CA ALA A 137 -0.39 -12.85 2.44
C ALA A 137 0.63 -11.84 1.86
N LEU A 138 0.85 -10.72 2.57
CA LEU A 138 1.81 -9.68 2.16
C LEU A 138 3.28 -10.09 2.34
N THR A 139 3.58 -11.09 3.17
CA THR A 139 4.94 -11.61 3.35
C THR A 139 5.21 -12.86 2.53
N THR A 140 4.29 -13.25 1.64
CA THR A 140 4.47 -14.42 0.77
C THR A 140 5.68 -14.24 -0.14
N GLY A 141 6.65 -15.18 -0.05
CA GLY A 141 7.88 -15.14 -0.83
C GLY A 141 8.93 -14.14 -0.32
N VAL A 142 8.70 -13.54 0.86
CA VAL A 142 9.67 -12.71 1.57
C VAL A 142 10.38 -13.61 2.58
N ASN A 143 11.65 -13.94 2.35
CA ASN A 143 12.46 -14.78 3.24
C ASN A 143 13.45 -13.95 4.05
N THR A 144 13.93 -12.85 3.46
CA THR A 144 14.87 -11.91 4.06
C THR A 144 14.42 -10.47 3.78
N TYR A 145 14.64 -9.58 4.73
CA TYR A 145 14.29 -8.17 4.59
C TYR A 145 15.35 -7.31 5.25
N GLN A 146 15.93 -6.34 4.53
CA GLN A 146 16.88 -5.40 5.10
C GLN A 146 16.19 -4.13 5.54
N TYR A 147 16.59 -3.61 6.70
CA TYR A 147 16.06 -2.40 7.29
C TYR A 147 17.15 -1.64 8.07
N ALA A 148 16.84 -0.43 8.51
CA ALA A 148 17.67 0.32 9.44
C ALA A 148 16.91 0.57 10.75
N ALA A 149 17.23 1.63 11.46
CA ALA A 149 16.52 2.04 12.67
C ALA A 149 15.04 2.35 12.38
N PHE A 150 14.15 1.95 13.27
CA PHE A 150 12.72 2.20 13.12
C PHE A 150 12.04 2.63 14.43
N ALA A 151 10.84 3.19 14.34
CA ALA A 151 9.95 3.40 15.47
C ALA A 151 9.08 2.15 15.67
N PRO A 152 9.08 1.49 16.86
CA PRO A 152 8.28 0.30 17.07
C PRO A 152 6.78 0.64 17.09
N LEU A 153 5.97 -0.27 16.59
CA LEU A 153 4.53 -0.16 16.52
C LEU A 153 3.86 -0.84 17.70
N THR A 154 2.84 -0.22 18.26
CA THR A 154 1.85 -0.88 19.12
C THR A 154 0.65 -1.23 18.26
N ILE A 155 0.19 -2.47 18.33
CA ILE A 155 -0.96 -2.97 17.58
C ILE A 155 -1.97 -3.59 18.53
N SER A 156 -3.26 -3.49 18.16
CA SER A 156 -4.35 -4.15 18.89
C SER A 156 -5.53 -4.48 17.97
N GLY A 157 -6.56 -5.10 18.49
CA GLY A 157 -7.78 -5.43 17.75
C GLY A 157 -7.50 -6.36 16.56
N THR A 158 -7.80 -5.89 15.35
CA THR A 158 -7.61 -6.63 14.08
C THR A 158 -6.31 -6.27 13.35
N ALA A 159 -5.44 -5.46 13.96
CA ALA A 159 -4.15 -5.15 13.38
C ALA A 159 -3.19 -6.35 13.53
N GLU A 160 -2.41 -6.62 12.49
CA GLU A 160 -1.50 -7.75 12.40
C GLU A 160 -0.06 -7.25 12.23
N ALA A 161 0.87 -7.85 12.98
CA ALA A 161 2.30 -7.66 12.75
C ALA A 161 2.71 -8.43 11.50
N LEU A 162 3.52 -7.82 10.65
CA LEU A 162 4.11 -8.47 9.49
C LEU A 162 5.58 -8.80 9.70
N MET A 163 6.30 -7.91 10.37
CA MET A 163 7.73 -8.08 10.67
C MET A 163 8.07 -7.55 12.05
N LEU A 164 9.07 -8.19 12.66
CA LEU A 164 9.60 -7.87 13.97
C LEU A 164 11.07 -7.44 13.84
N GLY A 165 11.49 -6.51 14.70
CA GLY A 165 12.88 -6.15 14.87
C GLY A 165 13.65 -7.14 15.77
N GLU A 166 14.95 -6.91 15.92
CA GLU A 166 15.82 -7.71 16.81
C GLU A 166 15.68 -7.28 18.28
N GLU A 167 15.58 -5.97 18.53
CA GLU A 167 15.46 -5.43 19.89
C GLU A 167 14.02 -5.54 20.40
N ASN A 168 13.88 -5.76 21.70
CA ASN A 168 12.57 -5.75 22.34
C ASN A 168 12.13 -4.31 22.65
N PHE A 169 10.82 -4.10 22.56
CA PHE A 169 10.16 -2.87 23.02
C PHE A 169 9.08 -3.23 24.06
N ASN A 170 9.14 -2.58 25.22
CA ASN A 170 8.22 -2.83 26.34
C ASN A 170 8.12 -4.32 26.76
N GLY A 171 9.23 -5.06 26.68
CA GLY A 171 9.31 -6.45 27.11
C GLY A 171 8.79 -7.49 26.10
N ALA A 172 8.45 -7.05 24.88
CA ALA A 172 8.04 -7.91 23.76
C ALA A 172 8.87 -7.60 22.51
N SER A 173 8.82 -8.48 21.51
CA SER A 173 9.44 -8.21 20.21
C SER A 173 8.87 -6.92 19.61
N SER A 174 9.75 -6.02 19.15
CA SER A 174 9.34 -4.77 18.53
C SER A 174 8.70 -5.02 17.17
N VAL A 175 7.48 -4.54 16.98
CA VAL A 175 6.79 -4.61 15.67
C VAL A 175 7.34 -3.51 14.78
N MET A 176 7.94 -3.89 13.64
CA MET A 176 8.52 -2.98 12.66
C MET A 176 7.52 -2.61 11.56
N MET A 177 6.68 -3.55 11.18
CA MET A 177 5.77 -3.43 10.06
C MET A 177 4.42 -4.05 10.44
N ALA A 178 3.35 -3.34 10.15
CA ALA A 178 2.00 -3.77 10.49
C ALA A 178 0.99 -3.52 9.38
N TYR A 179 -0.11 -4.27 9.44
CA TYR A 179 -1.22 -4.24 8.50
C TYR A 179 -2.54 -4.31 9.25
N GLN A 180 -3.59 -3.67 8.69
CA GLN A 180 -4.94 -3.77 9.21
C GLN A 180 -5.97 -3.57 8.11
N ASN A 181 -6.98 -4.44 8.05
CA ASN A 181 -8.18 -4.20 7.25
C ASN A 181 -9.07 -3.15 7.94
N ILE A 182 -9.56 -2.18 7.18
CA ILE A 182 -10.49 -1.13 7.63
C ILE A 182 -11.67 -1.09 6.65
N GLY A 183 -12.77 -1.72 7.03
CA GLY A 183 -13.88 -1.93 6.11
C GLY A 183 -13.44 -2.73 4.88
N PRO A 184 -13.78 -2.28 3.65
CA PRO A 184 -13.32 -2.93 2.42
C PRO A 184 -11.86 -2.56 2.04
N GLY A 185 -11.29 -1.51 2.62
CA GLY A 185 -9.92 -1.09 2.40
C GLY A 185 -8.95 -1.60 3.45
N SER A 186 -7.70 -1.13 3.38
CA SER A 186 -6.67 -1.54 4.33
C SER A 186 -5.60 -0.47 4.52
N VAL A 187 -4.95 -0.51 5.68
CA VAL A 187 -3.74 0.27 5.95
C VAL A 187 -2.54 -0.66 6.12
N PHE A 188 -1.41 -0.21 5.63
CA PHE A 188 -0.09 -0.77 5.85
C PHE A 188 0.79 0.31 6.45
N LEU A 189 1.64 -0.03 7.39
CA LEU A 189 2.53 0.94 8.06
C LEU A 189 3.93 0.38 8.18
N ILE A 190 4.90 1.21 7.80
CA ILE A 190 6.33 1.03 8.00
C ILE A 190 6.92 2.32 8.60
N THR A 191 7.93 2.19 9.45
CA THR A 191 8.57 3.33 10.14
C THR A 191 10.09 3.38 9.91
N ASP A 192 10.49 2.99 8.71
CA ASP A 192 11.87 3.06 8.21
C ASP A 192 11.85 3.50 6.75
N GLN A 193 12.21 4.75 6.48
CA GLN A 193 12.30 5.27 5.11
C GLN A 193 13.56 4.81 4.38
N ASN A 194 14.61 4.39 5.12
CA ASN A 194 15.89 4.00 4.53
C ASN A 194 15.75 2.82 3.56
N VAL A 195 14.69 2.02 3.72
CA VAL A 195 14.37 0.92 2.77
C VAL A 195 14.14 1.41 1.34
N TRP A 196 13.87 2.69 1.16
CA TRP A 196 13.70 3.34 -0.13
C TRP A 196 14.89 4.22 -0.56
N ASP A 197 15.75 4.61 0.37
CA ASP A 197 16.88 5.51 0.12
C ASP A 197 18.02 4.81 -0.61
N ASN A 198 18.40 3.64 -0.13
CA ASN A 198 19.42 2.79 -0.74
C ASN A 198 18.79 1.73 -1.67
N ALA A 199 17.67 2.10 -2.28
CA ALA A 199 16.78 1.20 -3.00
C ALA A 199 17.44 0.22 -3.97
N PRO A 200 18.42 0.59 -4.80
CA PRO A 200 19.01 -0.36 -5.75
C PRO A 200 19.62 -1.58 -5.07
N ASP A 201 20.27 -1.41 -3.92
CA ASP A 201 20.93 -2.50 -3.22
C ASP A 201 19.95 -3.33 -2.37
N TRP A 202 19.05 -2.66 -1.67
CA TRP A 202 18.11 -3.33 -0.75
C TRP A 202 16.94 -4.01 -1.46
N LEU A 203 16.44 -3.38 -2.53
CA LEU A 203 15.39 -3.99 -3.35
C LEU A 203 15.91 -5.18 -4.17
N GLY A 204 17.21 -5.25 -4.47
CA GLY A 204 17.82 -6.30 -5.28
C GLY A 204 18.50 -7.42 -4.50
N SER A 205 19.07 -7.13 -3.33
CA SER A 205 19.84 -8.08 -2.53
C SER A 205 19.04 -8.85 -1.49
N PHE A 206 17.87 -8.31 -1.12
CA PHE A 206 16.91 -8.87 -0.17
C PHE A 206 15.53 -8.91 -0.82
N ASP A 207 14.54 -9.51 -0.14
CA ASP A 207 13.18 -9.60 -0.66
C ASP A 207 12.33 -8.34 -0.36
N ASN A 208 12.96 -7.19 -0.09
CA ASN A 208 12.26 -5.91 0.14
C ASN A 208 11.34 -5.55 -1.03
N GLY A 209 11.82 -5.71 -2.26
CA GLY A 209 11.01 -5.50 -3.46
C GLY A 209 9.77 -6.39 -3.50
N ARG A 210 9.92 -7.68 -3.15
CA ARG A 210 8.79 -8.63 -3.07
C ARG A 210 7.75 -8.18 -2.04
N MET A 211 8.18 -7.69 -0.89
CA MET A 211 7.28 -7.16 0.14
C MET A 211 6.42 -6.00 -0.41
N PHE A 212 7.03 -5.06 -1.12
CA PHE A 212 6.32 -3.91 -1.68
C PHE A 212 5.49 -4.26 -2.92
N GLU A 213 5.93 -5.21 -3.75
CA GLU A 213 5.12 -5.77 -4.84
C GLU A 213 3.85 -6.42 -4.29
N ASN A 214 3.95 -7.16 -3.19
CA ASN A 214 2.80 -7.81 -2.54
C ASN A 214 1.74 -6.81 -2.06
N LEU A 215 2.08 -5.54 -1.80
CA LEU A 215 1.11 -4.50 -1.48
C LEU A 215 0.12 -4.25 -2.64
N LEU A 216 0.52 -4.51 -3.88
CA LEU A 216 -0.34 -4.34 -5.06
C LEU A 216 -1.06 -5.62 -5.47
N SER A 217 -0.33 -6.74 -5.50
CA SER A 217 -0.80 -8.00 -6.06
C SER A 217 -1.25 -9.01 -5.01
N GLY A 218 -0.88 -8.80 -3.75
CA GLY A 218 -1.19 -9.74 -2.67
C GLY A 218 -2.68 -9.82 -2.36
N ASN A 219 -3.14 -11.02 -2.01
CA ASN A 219 -4.43 -11.24 -1.38
C ASN A 219 -4.43 -10.58 0.00
N THR A 220 -4.86 -9.35 0.05
CA THR A 220 -4.88 -8.54 1.28
C THR A 220 -6.23 -8.62 2.00
N GLY A 221 -7.03 -9.66 1.70
CA GLY A 221 -8.33 -9.88 2.32
C GLY A 221 -9.50 -9.14 1.67
N ALA A 222 -9.26 -7.99 1.05
CA ALA A 222 -10.23 -7.33 0.17
C ALA A 222 -9.54 -7.04 -1.17
N PRO A 223 -10.00 -7.59 -2.30
CA PRO A 223 -9.52 -7.11 -3.59
C PRO A 223 -9.85 -5.62 -3.67
N PRO A 224 -8.94 -4.78 -4.24
CA PRO A 224 -9.25 -3.39 -4.46
C PRO A 224 -10.55 -3.32 -5.27
N VAL A 225 -11.60 -2.86 -4.64
CA VAL A 225 -12.85 -2.57 -5.34
C VAL A 225 -12.51 -1.38 -6.21
N ASN A 226 -12.38 -1.61 -7.51
CA ASN A 226 -12.25 -0.50 -8.45
C ASN A 226 -13.49 0.40 -8.23
N PRO A 227 -13.35 1.61 -7.67
CA PRO A 227 -14.48 2.48 -7.39
C PRO A 227 -15.22 2.95 -8.66
N ASN A 228 -14.62 2.75 -9.82
CA ASN A 228 -15.30 2.83 -11.10
C ASN A 228 -15.50 1.40 -11.61
N PRO A 229 -16.72 0.84 -11.53
CA PRO A 229 -17.03 -0.27 -12.40
C PRO A 229 -16.74 0.25 -13.81
N VAL A 230 -15.73 -0.31 -14.47
CA VAL A 230 -15.51 -0.08 -15.90
C VAL A 230 -16.85 -0.42 -16.53
N SER A 231 -17.60 0.60 -16.98
CA SER A 231 -18.84 0.39 -17.71
C SER A 231 -18.48 -0.62 -18.80
N GLU A 232 -19.12 -1.77 -18.77
CA GLU A 232 -18.83 -2.83 -19.74
C GLU A 232 -18.73 -2.17 -21.11
N PRO A 233 -17.65 -2.43 -21.88
CA PRO A 233 -17.47 -1.75 -23.14
C PRO A 233 -18.76 -1.88 -23.92
N ALA A 234 -19.23 -0.79 -24.52
CA ALA A 234 -20.43 -0.76 -25.35
C ALA A 234 -20.47 -1.88 -26.44
N SER A 235 -19.41 -2.65 -26.50
CA SER A 235 -19.26 -3.89 -27.29
C SER A 235 -20.37 -4.90 -27.06
N PHE A 236 -20.88 -5.08 -25.84
CA PHE A 236 -22.03 -5.98 -25.60
C PHE A 236 -23.33 -5.39 -26.12
N ALA A 237 -23.51 -4.07 -25.99
CA ALA A 237 -24.67 -3.40 -26.58
C ALA A 237 -24.61 -3.43 -28.12
N LEU A 238 -23.43 -3.23 -28.72
CA LEU A 238 -23.21 -3.35 -30.17
C LEU A 238 -23.40 -4.78 -30.65
N LEU A 239 -22.97 -5.81 -29.91
CA LEU A 239 -23.20 -7.21 -30.24
C LEU A 239 -24.70 -7.55 -30.21
N GLY A 240 -25.44 -7.05 -29.20
CA GLY A 240 -26.89 -7.20 -29.09
C GLY A 240 -27.63 -6.57 -30.25
N ILE A 241 -27.27 -5.35 -30.66
CA ILE A 241 -27.85 -4.63 -31.81
C ILE A 241 -27.51 -5.37 -33.13
N GLY A 242 -26.27 -5.84 -33.26
CA GLY A 242 -25.83 -6.62 -34.43
C GLY A 242 -26.63 -7.91 -34.62
N LEU A 243 -26.89 -8.66 -33.55
CA LEU A 243 -27.68 -9.89 -33.58
C LEU A 243 -29.16 -9.62 -33.89
N MET A 244 -29.74 -8.55 -33.36
CA MET A 244 -31.12 -8.16 -33.70
C MET A 244 -31.23 -7.71 -35.15
N GLY A 245 -30.25 -7.00 -35.70
CA GLY A 245 -30.16 -6.62 -37.09
C GLY A 245 -30.12 -7.84 -38.05
N LEU A 246 -29.33 -8.84 -37.67
CA LEU A 246 -29.23 -10.11 -38.42
C LEU A 246 -30.55 -10.92 -38.43
N ALA A 247 -31.26 -10.94 -37.29
CA ALA A 247 -32.55 -11.60 -37.16
C ALA A 247 -33.63 -10.89 -38.03
N ALA A 248 -33.63 -9.56 -38.07
CA ALA A 248 -34.53 -8.77 -38.86
C ALA A 248 -34.25 -8.94 -40.40
N ALA A 249 -32.98 -8.99 -40.77
CA ALA A 249 -32.58 -9.22 -42.17
C ALA A 249 -32.97 -10.60 -42.69
N ARG A 250 -32.91 -11.66 -41.85
CA ARG A 250 -33.38 -13.02 -42.20
C ARG A 250 -34.88 -13.09 -42.44
N ARG A 251 -35.69 -12.37 -41.62
CA ARG A 251 -37.16 -12.34 -41.81
C ARG A 251 -37.61 -11.70 -43.13
N ARG A 252 -36.84 -10.70 -43.63
CA ARG A 252 -37.14 -10.05 -44.95
C ARG A 252 -36.82 -10.92 -46.17
N LYS A 253 -36.01 -11.97 -46.05
CA LYS A 253 -35.68 -12.87 -47.15
C LYS A 253 -36.62 -14.07 -47.25
N SER A 254 -37.53 -14.25 -46.30
CA SER A 254 -38.47 -15.38 -46.24
C SER A 254 -39.92 -14.96 -46.54
N ALA A 255 -40.16 -13.74 -46.97
CA ALA A 255 -41.39 -13.15 -47.47
C ALA A 255 -41.18 -12.72 -48.94
#